data_328ed13ce9e4804bef0523125a4f5725
#
_entry.id   328ed13ce9e4804bef0523125a4f5725
#
_cell.length_a   1.000
_cell.length_b   1.000
_cell.length_c   1.000
_cell.angle_alpha   90.00
_cell.angle_beta   90.00
_cell.angle_gamma   90.00
#
_symmetry.space_group_name_H-M   'P 1'
#
loop_
_entity.id
_entity.type
_entity.pdbx_description
1 polymer ?
#
loop_
_entity_poly.entity_id
_entity_poly.type
_entity_poly.pdbx_seq_one_letter_code
_entity_poly.pdbx_strand_id
1 'polypeptide(L)'
;MSNLVATSAKTEVSKHLFEVFESGPDAPIQASDKYVTYLTEDAHFRLGNLDIIVGRKAIRDSLIDFCQQVKSIYHDIKQKWEIGDVVFLDMEVTYYRQDGTNVILPVVDIFRFKGELIQQLQIFMDINPLFE
;
A
#
# COMPACT_ATOMS: atom_id res chain seq x y z
N MET A 1 -14.85 14.34 18.33
CA MET A 1 -15.77 13.49 17.64
C MET A 1 -15.10 12.71 16.52
N SER A 2 -15.83 12.47 15.49
CA SER A 2 -15.35 11.65 14.38
C SER A 2 -14.06 12.14 13.75
N ASN A 3 -13.81 13.45 13.75
CA ASN A 3 -12.62 14.03 13.18
C ASN A 3 -11.33 13.66 13.92
N LEU A 4 -11.44 13.20 15.16
CA LEU A 4 -10.27 12.78 15.93
C LEU A 4 -9.61 11.54 15.31
N VAL A 5 -10.39 10.69 14.67
CA VAL A 5 -9.90 9.48 14.03
C VAL A 5 -8.94 9.82 12.89
N ALA A 6 -9.17 10.95 12.22
CA ALA A 6 -8.39 11.35 11.04
C ALA A 6 -6.94 11.70 11.36
N THR A 7 -6.62 11.94 12.63
CA THR A 7 -5.28 12.39 13.03
C THR A 7 -4.51 11.36 13.83
N SER A 8 -4.97 10.10 13.83
CA SER A 8 -4.29 9.05 14.57
C SER A 8 -2.95 8.69 13.94
N ALA A 9 -2.03 8.20 14.78
CA ALA A 9 -0.72 7.76 14.32
C ALA A 9 -0.82 6.61 13.30
N LYS A 10 -1.79 5.71 13.47
CA LYS A 10 -1.99 4.59 12.54
C LYS A 10 -2.39 5.07 11.17
N THR A 11 -3.30 6.03 11.08
CA THR A 11 -3.70 6.61 9.79
C THR A 11 -2.50 7.29 9.12
N GLU A 12 -1.69 8.01 9.88
CA GLU A 12 -0.50 8.67 9.32
C GLU A 12 0.52 7.66 8.80
N VAL A 13 0.77 6.57 9.52
CA VAL A 13 1.68 5.51 9.06
C VAL A 13 1.17 4.90 7.76
N SER A 14 -0.13 4.64 7.67
CA SER A 14 -0.73 4.08 6.45
C SER A 14 -0.53 5.01 5.25
N LYS A 15 -0.66 6.32 5.46
CA LYS A 15 -0.43 7.31 4.40
C LYS A 15 1.05 7.38 4.01
N HIS A 16 1.96 7.27 4.96
CA HIS A 16 3.41 7.29 4.68
C HIS A 16 3.83 6.14 3.77
N LEU A 17 3.19 4.98 3.87
CA LEU A 17 3.46 3.87 2.97
C LEU A 17 3.24 4.27 1.51
N PHE A 18 2.20 5.03 1.24
CA PHE A 18 1.90 5.48 -0.12
C PHE A 18 2.94 6.47 -0.61
N GLU A 19 3.38 7.38 0.25
CA GLU A 19 4.37 8.40 -0.11
C GLU A 19 5.68 7.79 -0.56
N VAL A 20 6.04 6.62 -0.04
CA VAL A 20 7.24 5.91 -0.45
C VAL A 20 7.23 5.62 -1.95
N PHE A 21 6.07 5.26 -2.52
CA PHE A 21 5.94 4.98 -3.94
C PHE A 21 5.66 6.21 -4.78
N GLU A 22 5.13 7.26 -4.17
CA GLU A 22 4.86 8.52 -4.86
C GLU A 22 6.10 9.38 -5.03
N SER A 23 7.14 9.12 -4.25
CA SER A 23 8.36 9.93 -4.25
C SER A 23 9.26 9.69 -5.46
N GLY A 24 8.91 8.78 -6.33
CA GLY A 24 9.55 8.66 -7.61
C GLY A 24 9.89 7.24 -8.02
N PRO A 25 9.93 7.00 -9.33
CA PRO A 25 10.16 5.66 -9.90
C PRO A 25 11.62 5.24 -9.94
N ASP A 26 12.55 6.16 -9.62
CA ASP A 26 13.97 5.94 -9.90
C ASP A 26 14.71 5.22 -8.77
N ALA A 27 14.00 4.88 -7.67
CA ALA A 27 14.61 4.23 -6.52
C ALA A 27 13.71 3.13 -5.92
N PRO A 28 13.28 2.14 -6.73
CA PRO A 28 12.36 1.12 -6.22
C PRO A 28 12.94 0.29 -5.08
N ILE A 29 14.26 0.06 -5.08
CA ILE A 29 14.92 -0.68 -4.01
C ILE A 29 14.85 0.10 -2.71
N GLN A 30 15.21 1.40 -2.74
CA GLN A 30 15.17 2.25 -1.55
C GLN A 30 13.75 2.43 -1.03
N ALA A 31 12.79 2.61 -1.93
CA ALA A 31 11.38 2.73 -1.56
C ALA A 31 10.89 1.47 -0.87
N SER A 32 11.22 0.30 -1.41
CA SER A 32 10.81 -0.98 -0.84
C SER A 32 11.46 -1.25 0.51
N ASP A 33 12.73 -0.89 0.67
CA ASP A 33 13.43 -0.99 1.96
C ASP A 33 12.76 -0.12 3.02
N LYS A 34 12.37 1.10 2.67
CA LYS A 34 11.67 1.97 3.60
C LYS A 34 10.27 1.45 3.92
N TYR A 35 9.56 0.99 2.92
CA TYR A 35 8.20 0.45 3.07
C TYR A 35 8.15 -0.64 4.15
N VAL A 36 9.07 -1.61 4.09
CA VAL A 36 9.01 -2.74 5.03
C VAL A 36 9.38 -2.36 6.46
N THR A 37 9.98 -1.19 6.69
CA THR A 37 10.23 -0.74 8.06
C THR A 37 8.96 -0.42 8.83
N TYR A 38 7.84 -0.19 8.13
CA TYR A 38 6.54 0.04 8.76
C TYR A 38 5.80 -1.26 9.10
N LEU A 39 6.37 -2.41 8.73
CA LEU A 39 5.73 -3.71 8.88
C LEU A 39 6.37 -4.49 10.03
N THR A 40 5.61 -5.43 10.62
CA THR A 40 6.21 -6.42 11.52
C THR A 40 7.08 -7.37 10.70
N GLU A 41 7.99 -8.08 11.38
CA GLU A 41 8.89 -9.02 10.69
C GLU A 41 8.14 -10.15 10.00
N ASP A 42 7.02 -10.58 10.59
CA ASP A 42 6.16 -11.65 10.08
C ASP A 42 4.95 -11.14 9.32
N ALA A 43 4.99 -9.91 8.85
CA ALA A 43 3.84 -9.27 8.21
C ALA A 43 3.29 -10.08 7.04
N HIS A 44 1.98 -9.99 6.85
CA HIS A 44 1.27 -10.56 5.71
C HIS A 44 0.85 -9.46 4.75
N PHE A 45 1.06 -9.69 3.48
CA PHE A 45 0.71 -8.74 2.42
C PHE A 45 -0.03 -9.49 1.31
N ARG A 46 -1.18 -8.96 0.90
CA ARG A 46 -1.93 -9.55 -0.20
C ARG A 46 -2.45 -8.48 -1.15
N LEU A 47 -2.13 -8.62 -2.43
CA LEU A 47 -2.60 -7.76 -3.50
C LEU A 47 -3.72 -8.47 -4.26
N GLY A 48 -4.94 -7.92 -4.21
CA GLY A 48 -6.08 -8.50 -4.89
C GLY A 48 -6.32 -9.94 -4.47
N ASN A 49 -6.44 -10.83 -5.44
CA ASN A 49 -6.64 -12.25 -5.21
C ASN A 49 -5.36 -13.08 -5.39
N LEU A 50 -4.21 -12.43 -5.43
CA LEU A 50 -2.92 -13.14 -5.47
C LEU A 50 -2.64 -13.80 -4.13
N ASP A 51 -1.64 -14.68 -4.10
CA ASP A 51 -1.26 -15.38 -2.88
C ASP A 51 -0.73 -14.43 -1.82
N ILE A 52 -0.96 -14.77 -0.56
CA ILE A 52 -0.43 -14.00 0.56
C ILE A 52 1.09 -14.14 0.59
N ILE A 53 1.77 -13.00 0.76
CA ILE A 53 3.22 -12.94 0.88
C ILE A 53 3.53 -12.69 2.34
N VAL A 54 4.42 -13.49 2.92
CA VAL A 54 4.73 -13.46 4.35
C VAL A 54 6.18 -13.04 4.58
N GLY A 55 6.36 -12.06 5.46
CA GLY A 55 7.67 -11.60 5.92
C GLY A 55 8.23 -10.44 5.11
N ARG A 56 9.05 -9.62 5.79
CA ARG A 56 9.61 -8.39 5.21
C ARG A 56 10.38 -8.64 3.93
N LYS A 57 11.24 -9.69 3.92
CA LYS A 57 12.09 -9.94 2.76
C LYS A 57 11.26 -10.28 1.52
N ALA A 58 10.30 -11.20 1.66
CA ALA A 58 9.45 -11.60 0.54
C ALA A 58 8.58 -10.44 0.05
N ILE A 59 8.06 -9.63 0.97
CA ILE A 59 7.26 -8.45 0.62
C ILE A 59 8.13 -7.44 -0.11
N ARG A 60 9.35 -7.18 0.38
CA ARG A 60 10.29 -6.28 -0.27
C ARG A 60 10.59 -6.72 -1.71
N ASP A 61 10.91 -7.99 -1.89
CA ASP A 61 11.24 -8.51 -3.22
C ASP A 61 10.03 -8.39 -4.18
N SER A 62 8.84 -8.66 -3.67
CA SER A 62 7.59 -8.50 -4.44
C SER A 62 7.34 -7.05 -4.85
N LEU A 63 7.61 -6.10 -3.95
CA LEU A 63 7.44 -4.67 -4.24
C LEU A 63 8.42 -4.21 -5.31
N ILE A 64 9.66 -4.69 -5.27
CA ILE A 64 10.67 -4.37 -6.28
C ILE A 64 10.21 -4.87 -7.65
N ASP A 65 9.71 -6.10 -7.72
CA ASP A 65 9.18 -6.67 -8.96
C ASP A 65 8.00 -5.85 -9.49
N PHE A 66 7.11 -5.45 -8.60
CA PHE A 66 5.95 -4.63 -8.97
C PHE A 66 6.38 -3.29 -9.56
N CYS A 67 7.38 -2.65 -8.95
CA CYS A 67 7.90 -1.36 -9.42
C CYS A 67 8.60 -1.43 -10.77
N GLN A 68 8.99 -2.62 -11.22
CA GLN A 68 9.52 -2.80 -12.58
C GLN A 68 8.41 -2.71 -13.62
N GLN A 69 7.19 -3.02 -13.26
CA GLN A 69 6.03 -3.02 -14.16
C GLN A 69 5.24 -1.72 -14.07
N VAL A 70 5.21 -1.11 -12.90
CA VAL A 70 4.46 0.12 -12.62
C VAL A 70 5.45 1.21 -12.26
N LYS A 71 5.47 2.27 -13.07
CA LYS A 71 6.43 3.36 -12.93
C LYS A 71 6.20 4.19 -11.66
N SER A 72 4.94 4.52 -11.38
CA SER A 72 4.56 5.28 -10.19
C SER A 72 3.10 5.06 -9.86
N ILE A 73 2.71 5.39 -8.62
CA ILE A 73 1.37 5.18 -8.11
C ILE A 73 0.95 6.45 -7.37
N TYR A 74 -0.27 6.91 -7.63
CA TYR A 74 -0.86 8.01 -6.88
C TYR A 74 -2.14 7.54 -6.18
N HIS A 75 -2.19 7.74 -4.86
CA HIS A 75 -3.31 7.32 -4.02
C HIS A 75 -4.18 8.51 -3.66
N ASP A 76 -5.42 8.51 -4.16
CA ASP A 76 -6.41 9.52 -3.81
C ASP A 76 -7.37 8.93 -2.77
N ILE A 77 -7.15 9.27 -1.51
CA ILE A 77 -7.93 8.74 -0.40
C ILE A 77 -9.27 9.50 -0.34
N LYS A 78 -10.36 8.77 -0.58
CA LYS A 78 -11.71 9.34 -0.55
C LYS A 78 -12.30 9.32 0.85
N GLN A 79 -12.14 8.20 1.56
CA GLN A 79 -12.62 8.04 2.93
C GLN A 79 -11.66 7.19 3.71
N LYS A 80 -11.65 7.39 5.02
CA LYS A 80 -10.80 6.64 5.94
C LYS A 80 -11.54 6.36 7.23
N TRP A 81 -11.36 5.15 7.76
CA TRP A 81 -11.93 4.73 9.03
C TRP A 81 -10.88 4.05 9.85
N GLU A 82 -10.93 4.28 11.15
CA GLU A 82 -10.08 3.56 12.09
C GLU A 82 -10.95 2.96 13.17
N ILE A 83 -10.82 1.64 13.38
CA ILE A 83 -11.57 0.89 14.38
C ILE A 83 -10.58 0.03 15.13
N GLY A 84 -10.28 0.38 16.40
CA GLY A 84 -9.28 -0.33 17.18
C GLY A 84 -7.92 -0.30 16.47
N ASP A 85 -7.39 -1.47 16.18
CA ASP A 85 -6.09 -1.63 15.52
C ASP A 85 -6.20 -1.74 14.00
N VAL A 86 -7.33 -1.38 13.43
CA VAL A 86 -7.58 -1.56 11.98
C VAL A 86 -7.88 -0.22 11.33
N VAL A 87 -7.19 0.04 10.22
CA VAL A 87 -7.41 1.22 9.37
C VAL A 87 -7.93 0.76 8.02
N PHE A 88 -9.00 1.40 7.55
CA PHE A 88 -9.60 1.16 6.24
C PHE A 88 -9.44 2.42 5.39
N LEU A 89 -8.93 2.28 4.19
CA LEU A 89 -8.81 3.39 3.25
C LEU A 89 -9.56 3.06 1.97
N ASP A 90 -10.55 3.88 1.65
CA ASP A 90 -11.30 3.82 0.40
C ASP A 90 -10.67 4.82 -0.56
N MET A 91 -10.20 4.36 -1.71
CA MET A 91 -9.34 5.15 -2.58
C MET A 91 -9.68 4.98 -4.05
N GLU A 92 -9.26 5.98 -4.79
CA GLU A 92 -9.09 5.87 -6.23
C GLU A 92 -7.58 5.97 -6.49
N VAL A 93 -7.01 4.94 -7.11
CA VAL A 93 -5.56 4.83 -7.27
C VAL A 93 -5.20 4.88 -8.74
N THR A 94 -4.29 5.76 -9.09
CA THR A 94 -3.77 5.88 -10.46
C THR A 94 -2.44 5.14 -10.54
N TYR A 95 -2.36 4.18 -11.45
CA TYR A 95 -1.14 3.43 -11.73
C TYR A 95 -0.58 3.92 -13.07
N TYR A 96 0.64 4.45 -13.04
CA TYR A 96 1.35 4.91 -14.23
C TYR A 96 2.25 3.79 -14.71
N ARG A 97 2.00 3.33 -15.94
CA ARG A 97 2.76 2.21 -16.52
C ARG A 97 4.06 2.69 -17.13
N GLN A 98 4.98 1.76 -17.35
CA GLN A 98 6.27 2.05 -17.96
C GLN A 98 6.15 2.53 -19.41
N ASP A 99 5.07 2.15 -20.09
CA ASP A 99 4.83 2.55 -21.50
C ASP A 99 4.20 3.94 -21.64
N GLY A 100 4.01 4.67 -20.54
CA GLY A 100 3.44 6.00 -20.55
C GLY A 100 1.91 6.05 -20.43
N THR A 101 1.24 4.92 -20.43
CA THR A 101 -0.21 4.86 -20.17
C THR A 101 -0.48 4.80 -18.68
N ASN A 102 -1.74 5.07 -18.30
CA ASN A 102 -2.15 4.92 -16.91
C ASN A 102 -3.53 4.26 -16.82
N VAL A 103 -3.83 3.74 -15.63
CA VAL A 103 -5.14 3.19 -15.31
C VAL A 103 -5.53 3.66 -13.92
N ILE A 104 -6.81 4.01 -13.75
CA ILE A 104 -7.38 4.47 -12.47
C ILE A 104 -8.33 3.39 -11.99
N LEU A 105 -8.12 2.91 -10.78
CA LEU A 105 -8.90 1.80 -10.22
C LEU A 105 -9.41 2.11 -8.83
N PRO A 106 -10.63 1.64 -8.49
CA PRO A 106 -11.10 1.69 -7.11
C PRO A 106 -10.34 0.66 -6.27
N VAL A 107 -9.91 1.07 -5.09
CA VAL A 107 -9.10 0.23 -4.20
C VAL A 107 -9.52 0.47 -2.76
N VAL A 108 -9.62 -0.59 -1.98
CA VAL A 108 -9.77 -0.51 -0.52
C VAL A 108 -8.61 -1.23 0.13
N ASP A 109 -7.87 -0.54 0.98
CA ASP A 109 -6.82 -1.14 1.77
C ASP A 109 -7.30 -1.35 3.20
N ILE A 110 -6.98 -2.51 3.76
CA ILE A 110 -7.19 -2.81 5.17
C ILE A 110 -5.82 -3.05 5.80
N PHE A 111 -5.49 -2.20 6.78
CA PHE A 111 -4.25 -2.29 7.55
C PHE A 111 -4.58 -2.79 8.95
N ARG A 112 -3.96 -3.90 9.37
CA ARG A 112 -4.09 -4.39 10.73
C ARG A 112 -2.77 -4.20 11.44
N PHE A 113 -2.81 -3.46 12.56
CA PHE A 113 -1.62 -3.08 13.32
C PHE A 113 -1.39 -4.00 14.50
N LYS A 114 -0.13 -4.18 14.83
CA LYS A 114 0.32 -4.74 16.10
C LYS A 114 1.25 -3.71 16.72
N GLY A 115 0.75 -2.98 17.73
CA GLY A 115 1.46 -1.82 18.23
C GLY A 115 1.53 -0.72 17.16
N GLU A 116 2.72 -0.27 16.87
CA GLU A 116 2.95 0.80 15.90
C GLU A 116 3.25 0.29 14.49
N LEU A 117 3.36 -1.03 14.33
CA LEU A 117 3.73 -1.64 13.06
C LEU A 117 2.53 -2.34 12.42
N ILE A 118 2.54 -2.38 11.10
CA ILE A 118 1.51 -3.07 10.33
C ILE A 118 1.84 -4.55 10.30
N GLN A 119 0.92 -5.38 10.78
CA GLN A 119 1.06 -6.82 10.77
C GLN A 119 0.42 -7.45 9.55
N GLN A 120 -0.60 -6.81 8.99
CA GLN A 120 -1.30 -7.33 7.84
C GLN A 120 -1.79 -6.19 6.97
N LEU A 121 -1.53 -6.29 5.68
CA LEU A 121 -2.08 -5.36 4.68
C LEU A 121 -2.76 -6.18 3.60
N GLN A 122 -4.03 -5.88 3.37
CA GLN A 122 -4.79 -6.47 2.28
C GLN A 122 -5.31 -5.36 1.38
N ILE A 123 -5.01 -5.49 0.09
CA ILE A 123 -5.40 -4.52 -0.94
C ILE A 123 -6.51 -5.15 -1.76
N PHE A 124 -7.73 -4.66 -1.62
CA PHE A 124 -8.89 -5.13 -2.36
C PHE A 124 -9.01 -4.35 -3.66
N MET A 125 -8.75 -5.01 -4.77
CA MET A 125 -8.84 -4.40 -6.09
C MET A 125 -8.91 -5.46 -7.17
N ASP A 126 -9.39 -5.08 -8.34
CA ASP A 126 -9.25 -5.91 -9.54
C ASP A 126 -7.88 -5.61 -10.16
N ILE A 127 -6.98 -6.58 -10.15
CA ILE A 127 -5.62 -6.39 -10.65
C ILE A 127 -5.51 -6.56 -12.17
N ASN A 128 -6.52 -7.13 -12.81
CA ASN A 128 -6.44 -7.45 -14.24
C ASN A 128 -6.10 -6.24 -15.11
N PRO A 129 -6.72 -5.05 -14.89
CA PRO A 129 -6.39 -3.89 -15.73
C PRO A 129 -4.95 -3.42 -15.64
N LEU A 130 -4.24 -3.77 -14.56
CA LEU A 130 -2.83 -3.38 -14.40
C LEU A 130 -1.92 -4.08 -15.40
N PHE A 131 -2.27 -5.30 -15.77
CA PHE A 131 -1.40 -6.19 -16.54
C PHE A 131 -1.90 -6.49 -17.94
N GLU A 132 -2.90 -5.76 -18.36
CA GLU A 132 -3.42 -5.86 -19.73
C GLU A 132 -2.59 -5.10 -20.75
#